data_d131d1edd390a10f10fe7a3e8348f643
#
_entry.id   d131d1edd390a10f10fe7a3e8348f643
#
_cell.length_a   1.000
_cell.length_b   1.000
_cell.length_c   1.000
_cell.angle_alpha   90.00
_cell.angle_beta   90.00
_cell.angle_gamma   90.00
#
_symmetry.space_group_name_H-M   'P 1'
#
loop_
_entity.id
_entity.type
_entity.pdbx_description
1 polymer ?
#
loop_
_entity_poly.entity_id
_entity_poly.type
_entity_poly.pdbx_seq_one_letter_code
_entity_poly.pdbx_strand_id
1 'polypeptide(L)'
;MAAIRAGQTVTPVPPELAALFRLSVQPYLTSWFRYSAAEEIRRLKVPCLIVQGTSDFQVMLSEALLLKAANPSCETLQVDGMNHVLKKTPVGRMEQMKSYYDPSLPVAPGLVEGLVSFVRAVEARP
;
A
#
# COMPACT_ATOMS: atom_id res chain seq x y z
N MET A 1 -5.20 6.27 19.05
CA MET A 1 -4.05 5.64 18.35
C MET A 1 -2.84 5.43 19.26
N ALA A 2 -2.39 6.41 20.04
CA ALA A 2 -1.21 6.26 20.92
C ALA A 2 -1.34 5.09 21.93
N ALA A 3 -2.51 4.92 22.55
CA ALA A 3 -2.75 3.84 23.50
C ALA A 3 -2.61 2.44 22.86
N ILE A 4 -3.17 2.23 21.67
CA ILE A 4 -3.05 0.95 20.95
C ILE A 4 -1.58 0.68 20.56
N ARG A 5 -0.84 1.71 20.13
CA ARG A 5 0.61 1.58 19.89
C ARG A 5 1.38 1.16 21.13
N ALA A 6 0.95 1.62 22.30
CA ALA A 6 1.52 1.24 23.60
C ALA A 6 1.03 -0.13 24.10
N GLY A 7 0.25 -0.87 23.31
CA GLY A 7 -0.28 -2.18 23.70
C GLY A 7 -1.48 -2.12 24.64
N GLN A 8 -2.06 -0.94 24.83
CA GLN A 8 -3.21 -0.74 25.72
C GLN A 8 -4.52 -0.95 24.97
N THR A 9 -5.48 -1.56 25.63
CA THR A 9 -6.85 -1.69 25.10
C THR A 9 -7.61 -0.38 25.27
N VAL A 10 -8.28 0.06 24.23
CA VAL A 10 -9.13 1.25 24.20
C VAL A 10 -10.59 0.84 24.29
N THR A 11 -11.27 1.31 25.35
CA THR A 11 -12.72 1.12 25.56
C THR A 11 -13.26 2.31 26.35
N PRO A 12 -14.46 2.82 26.05
CA PRO A 12 -15.29 2.46 24.88
C PRO A 12 -14.68 2.90 23.54
N VAL A 13 -15.00 2.18 22.47
CA VAL A 13 -14.66 2.58 21.10
C VAL A 13 -15.83 3.38 20.52
N PRO A 14 -15.62 4.59 19.97
CA PRO A 14 -16.67 5.35 19.29
C PRO A 14 -17.33 4.51 18.18
N PRO A 15 -18.68 4.59 18.03
CA PRO A 15 -19.40 3.76 17.06
C PRO A 15 -18.87 3.85 15.63
N GLU A 16 -18.49 5.05 15.20
CA GLU A 16 -17.93 5.32 13.86
C GLU A 16 -16.58 4.65 13.63
N LEU A 17 -15.85 4.30 14.68
CA LEU A 17 -14.56 3.62 14.63
C LEU A 17 -14.67 2.13 14.96
N ALA A 18 -15.83 1.65 15.37
CA ALA A 18 -16.01 0.28 15.86
C ALA A 18 -15.66 -0.80 14.83
N ALA A 19 -15.89 -0.53 13.53
CA ALA A 19 -15.53 -1.46 12.45
C ALA A 19 -14.03 -1.78 12.42
N LEU A 20 -13.18 -0.76 12.67
CA LEU A 20 -11.73 -0.89 12.60
C LEU A 20 -11.06 -1.14 13.96
N PHE A 21 -11.66 -0.64 15.04
CA PHE A 21 -11.04 -0.62 16.37
C PHE A 21 -11.80 -1.44 17.43
N ARG A 22 -12.75 -2.31 17.02
CA ARG A 22 -13.42 -3.21 17.95
C ARG A 22 -12.40 -4.01 18.77
N LEU A 23 -12.75 -4.36 20.00
CA LEU A 23 -11.84 -4.99 20.97
C LEU A 23 -11.12 -6.21 20.40
N SER A 24 -11.80 -7.06 19.63
CA SER A 24 -11.22 -8.25 19.01
C SER A 24 -10.13 -7.97 17.95
N VAL A 25 -10.08 -6.75 17.40
CA VAL A 25 -9.08 -6.34 16.38
C VAL A 25 -7.89 -5.61 17.00
N GLN A 26 -8.04 -5.05 18.19
CA GLN A 26 -7.00 -4.24 18.82
C GLN A 26 -5.67 -4.97 19.04
N PRO A 27 -5.61 -6.26 19.46
CA PRO A 27 -4.35 -6.98 19.56
C PRO A 27 -3.60 -7.08 18.22
N TYR A 28 -4.33 -7.27 17.12
CA TYR A 28 -3.79 -7.28 15.77
C TYR A 28 -3.23 -5.91 15.36
N LEU A 29 -4.00 -4.83 15.60
CA LEU A 29 -3.52 -3.47 15.35
C LEU A 29 -2.30 -3.12 16.19
N THR A 30 -2.25 -3.56 17.45
CA THR A 30 -1.08 -3.40 18.31
C THR A 30 0.16 -4.05 17.69
N SER A 31 0.03 -5.24 17.13
CA SER A 31 1.15 -5.91 16.47
C SER A 31 1.62 -5.14 15.22
N TRP A 32 0.70 -4.60 14.43
CA TRP A 32 1.01 -3.80 13.25
C TRP A 32 1.73 -2.50 13.58
N PHE A 33 1.26 -1.79 14.61
CA PHE A 33 1.82 -0.48 14.98
C PHE A 33 3.23 -0.55 15.60
N ARG A 34 3.76 -1.75 15.83
CA ARG A 34 5.16 -1.93 16.23
C ARG A 34 6.13 -1.71 15.07
N TYR A 35 5.67 -1.81 13.84
CA TYR A 35 6.50 -1.71 12.66
C TYR A 35 6.28 -0.38 11.94
N SER A 36 7.36 0.18 11.45
CA SER A 36 7.35 1.31 10.53
C SER A 36 7.75 0.79 9.15
N ALA A 37 6.89 0.98 8.14
CA ALA A 37 7.18 0.54 6.77
C ALA A 37 8.51 1.11 6.26
N ALA A 38 8.82 2.37 6.59
CA ALA A 38 10.07 3.02 6.21
C ALA A 38 11.30 2.41 6.91
N GLU A 39 11.16 1.97 8.17
CA GLU A 39 12.26 1.28 8.87
C GLU A 39 12.47 -0.12 8.34
N GLU A 40 11.40 -0.83 8.04
CA GLU A 40 11.49 -2.20 7.54
C GLU A 40 12.06 -2.25 6.12
N ILE A 41 11.59 -1.39 5.20
CA ILE A 41 12.13 -1.35 3.84
C ILE A 41 13.63 -0.98 3.82
N ARG A 42 14.08 -0.14 4.76
CA ARG A 42 15.50 0.23 4.89
C ARG A 42 16.40 -0.97 5.17
N ARG A 43 15.87 -1.99 5.83
CA ARG A 43 16.61 -3.21 6.20
C ARG A 43 16.70 -4.22 5.07
N LEU A 44 15.89 -4.08 4.01
CA LEU A 44 15.89 -5.00 2.88
C LEU A 44 17.24 -4.97 2.16
N LYS A 45 17.78 -6.15 1.92
CA LYS A 45 19.04 -6.38 1.16
C LYS A 45 18.78 -7.09 -0.17
N VAL A 46 17.52 -7.45 -0.42
CA VAL A 46 17.07 -8.07 -1.67
C VAL A 46 16.60 -7.00 -2.65
N PRO A 47 16.59 -7.29 -3.97
CA PRO A 47 15.96 -6.42 -4.95
C PRO A 47 14.51 -6.10 -4.57
N CYS A 48 14.14 -4.84 -4.65
CA CYS A 48 12.83 -4.36 -4.21
C CYS A 48 12.26 -3.40 -5.25
N LEU A 49 10.99 -3.58 -5.59
CA LEU A 49 10.23 -2.67 -6.45
C LEU A 49 9.06 -2.07 -5.65
N ILE A 50 9.01 -0.75 -5.59
CA ILE A 50 7.88 0.00 -5.04
C ILE A 50 6.94 0.33 -6.19
N VAL A 51 5.71 -0.20 -6.14
CA VAL A 51 4.69 0.05 -7.16
C VAL A 51 3.62 0.96 -6.59
N GLN A 52 3.28 2.04 -7.30
CA GLN A 52 2.26 2.99 -6.86
C GLN A 52 1.41 3.45 -8.04
N GLY A 53 0.09 3.43 -7.84
CA GLY A 53 -0.86 4.02 -8.76
C GLY A 53 -1.00 5.53 -8.53
N THR A 54 -1.05 6.33 -9.60
CA THR A 54 -1.17 7.78 -9.48
C THR A 54 -2.58 8.23 -9.07
N SER A 55 -3.58 7.35 -9.20
CA SER A 55 -4.97 7.60 -8.78
C SER A 55 -5.36 6.88 -7.48
N ASP A 56 -4.41 6.31 -6.75
CA ASP A 56 -4.69 5.67 -5.47
C ASP A 56 -5.02 6.74 -4.40
N PHE A 57 -6.27 6.73 -3.92
CA PHE A 57 -6.72 7.64 -2.85
C PHE A 57 -6.67 7.01 -1.45
N GLN A 58 -6.37 5.73 -1.34
CA GLN A 58 -6.19 5.07 -0.04
C GLN A 58 -4.75 5.16 0.44
N VAL A 59 -3.79 4.93 -0.47
CA VAL A 59 -2.36 5.09 -0.20
C VAL A 59 -1.82 6.14 -1.17
N MET A 60 -1.43 7.26 -0.62
CA MET A 60 -1.01 8.42 -1.41
C MET A 60 0.38 8.19 -2.02
N LEU A 61 0.66 8.84 -3.13
CA LEU A 61 1.98 8.81 -3.78
C LEU A 61 3.12 9.21 -2.82
N SER A 62 2.84 10.09 -1.86
CA SER A 62 3.78 10.47 -0.81
C SER A 62 4.32 9.29 -0.01
N GLU A 63 3.50 8.25 0.21
CA GLU A 63 3.93 7.05 0.93
C GLU A 63 5.00 6.27 0.13
N ALA A 64 4.80 6.13 -1.18
CA ALA A 64 5.81 5.51 -2.06
C ALA A 64 7.11 6.31 -2.08
N LEU A 65 7.04 7.65 -2.07
CA LEU A 65 8.21 8.53 -1.99
C LEU A 65 8.94 8.37 -0.65
N LEU A 66 8.22 8.24 0.46
CA LEU A 66 8.82 7.98 1.78
C LEU A 66 9.55 6.63 1.80
N LEU A 67 8.96 5.59 1.23
CA LEU A 67 9.60 4.29 1.12
C LEU A 67 10.87 4.35 0.26
N LYS A 68 10.82 5.03 -0.89
CA LYS A 68 11.98 5.24 -1.77
C LYS A 68 13.07 6.03 -1.09
N ALA A 69 12.72 7.07 -0.33
CA ALA A 69 13.69 7.84 0.45
C ALA A 69 14.34 7.01 1.56
N ALA A 70 13.57 6.10 2.19
CA ALA A 70 14.08 5.21 3.23
C ALA A 70 15.03 4.13 2.69
N ASN A 71 14.79 3.63 1.48
CA ASN A 71 15.68 2.69 0.80
C ASN A 71 15.90 3.11 -0.67
N PRO A 72 16.94 3.93 -0.94
CA PRO A 72 17.23 4.40 -2.29
C PRO A 72 17.59 3.29 -3.30
N SER A 73 17.94 2.09 -2.85
CA SER A 73 18.23 0.95 -3.73
C SER A 73 16.97 0.31 -4.34
N CYS A 74 15.79 0.55 -3.77
CA CYS A 74 14.55 0.07 -4.36
C CYS A 74 14.29 0.76 -5.71
N GLU A 75 13.81 0.02 -6.67
CA GLU A 75 13.25 0.58 -7.90
C GLU A 75 11.83 1.11 -7.66
N THR A 76 11.34 1.97 -8.53
CA THR A 76 9.98 2.52 -8.44
C THR A 76 9.27 2.38 -9.77
N LEU A 77 8.00 1.95 -9.71
CA LEU A 77 7.08 1.90 -10.84
C LEU A 77 5.83 2.70 -10.50
N GLN A 78 5.67 3.85 -11.13
CA GLN A 78 4.43 4.61 -11.07
C GLN A 78 3.55 4.22 -12.25
N VAL A 79 2.31 3.77 -11.97
CA VAL A 79 1.35 3.36 -12.99
C VAL A 79 0.28 4.43 -13.10
N ASP A 80 0.23 5.09 -14.26
CA ASP A 80 -0.70 6.19 -14.51
C ASP A 80 -2.16 5.77 -14.45
N GLY A 81 -2.96 6.54 -13.70
CA GLY A 81 -4.39 6.30 -13.52
C GLY A 81 -4.73 5.04 -12.73
N MET A 82 -3.77 4.28 -12.24
CA MET A 82 -4.02 3.09 -11.43
C MET A 82 -4.49 3.48 -10.02
N ASN A 83 -5.53 2.82 -9.56
CA ASN A 83 -6.06 2.96 -8.20
C ASN A 83 -5.59 1.83 -7.27
N HIS A 84 -6.10 1.83 -6.03
CA HIS A 84 -5.72 0.86 -4.99
C HIS A 84 -6.03 -0.60 -5.33
N VAL A 85 -7.04 -0.87 -6.14
CA VAL A 85 -7.39 -2.21 -6.62
C VAL A 85 -6.75 -2.54 -7.97
N LEU A 86 -5.66 -1.85 -8.31
CA LEU A 86 -4.81 -2.09 -9.46
C LEU A 86 -5.50 -1.90 -10.82
N LYS A 87 -6.57 -1.10 -10.88
CA LYS A 87 -7.34 -0.86 -12.10
C LYS A 87 -7.16 0.58 -12.57
N LYS A 88 -7.08 0.79 -13.87
CA LYS A 88 -7.10 2.14 -14.44
C LYS A 88 -8.51 2.70 -14.33
N THR A 89 -8.63 3.85 -13.67
CA THR A 89 -9.92 4.52 -13.44
C THR A 89 -9.84 6.00 -13.73
N PRO A 90 -10.99 6.63 -14.08
CA PRO A 90 -11.08 8.09 -14.11
C PRO A 90 -10.74 8.73 -12.76
N VAL A 91 -10.43 10.01 -12.77
CA VAL A 91 -9.95 10.74 -11.57
C VAL A 91 -11.03 10.90 -10.49
N GLY A 92 -12.31 10.72 -10.81
CA GLY A 92 -13.41 10.91 -9.85
C GLY A 92 -13.49 9.82 -8.78
N ARG A 93 -13.70 10.22 -7.51
CA ARG A 93 -13.80 9.28 -6.38
C ARG A 93 -14.96 8.28 -6.53
N MET A 94 -16.09 8.74 -7.06
CA MET A 94 -17.27 7.87 -7.28
C MET A 94 -17.01 6.80 -8.34
N GLU A 95 -16.35 7.16 -9.43
CA GLU A 95 -15.98 6.24 -10.50
C GLU A 95 -14.95 5.24 -10.01
N GLN A 96 -13.99 5.69 -9.21
CA GLN A 96 -13.02 4.78 -8.57
C GLN A 96 -13.72 3.76 -7.68
N MET A 97 -14.69 4.18 -6.84
CA MET A 97 -15.43 3.25 -5.98
C MET A 97 -16.17 2.17 -6.76
N LYS A 98 -16.71 2.47 -7.95
CA LYS A 98 -17.35 1.46 -8.82
C LYS A 98 -16.36 0.35 -9.22
N SER A 99 -15.11 0.69 -9.48
CA SER A 99 -14.09 -0.28 -9.89
C SER A 99 -13.75 -1.32 -8.83
N TYR A 100 -14.04 -1.06 -7.55
CA TYR A 100 -13.83 -2.02 -6.47
C TYR A 100 -14.79 -3.21 -6.54
N TYR A 101 -15.95 -3.01 -7.15
CA TYR A 101 -17.00 -4.01 -7.26
C TYR A 101 -17.16 -4.57 -8.68
N ASP A 102 -16.34 -4.12 -9.64
CA ASP A 102 -16.41 -4.57 -11.02
C ASP A 102 -15.24 -5.51 -11.35
N PRO A 103 -15.46 -6.83 -11.31
CA PRO A 103 -14.42 -7.82 -11.62
C PRO A 103 -14.06 -7.87 -13.11
N SER A 104 -14.88 -7.29 -13.99
CA SER A 104 -14.64 -7.30 -15.45
C SER A 104 -13.55 -6.33 -15.89
N LEU A 105 -13.25 -5.32 -15.06
CA LEU A 105 -12.21 -4.35 -15.37
C LEU A 105 -10.83 -4.99 -15.33
N PRO A 106 -10.01 -4.82 -16.37
CA PRO A 106 -8.67 -5.36 -16.41
C PRO A 106 -7.74 -4.64 -15.40
N VAL A 107 -6.63 -5.27 -15.12
CA VAL A 107 -5.50 -4.64 -14.42
C VAL A 107 -4.99 -3.46 -15.23
N ALA A 108 -4.54 -2.40 -14.55
CA ALA A 108 -4.04 -1.19 -15.21
C ALA A 108 -2.89 -1.52 -16.19
N PRO A 109 -2.93 -0.98 -17.40
CA PRO A 109 -1.85 -1.14 -18.38
C PRO A 109 -0.51 -0.68 -17.79
N GLY A 110 0.56 -1.37 -18.14
CA GLY A 110 1.92 -1.07 -17.67
C GLY A 110 2.28 -1.70 -16.31
N LEU A 111 1.30 -2.16 -15.50
CA LEU A 111 1.61 -2.83 -14.24
C LEU A 111 2.29 -4.18 -14.49
N VAL A 112 1.67 -5.04 -15.30
CA VAL A 112 2.19 -6.40 -15.56
C VAL A 112 3.53 -6.33 -16.28
N GLU A 113 3.66 -5.49 -17.29
CA GLU A 113 4.89 -5.28 -18.04
C GLU A 113 6.02 -4.78 -17.12
N GLY A 114 5.72 -3.83 -16.24
CA GLY A 114 6.68 -3.30 -15.28
C GLY A 114 7.16 -4.35 -14.28
N LEU A 115 6.23 -5.17 -13.74
CA LEU A 115 6.57 -6.28 -12.86
C LEU A 115 7.45 -7.32 -13.56
N VAL A 116 7.07 -7.74 -14.77
CA VAL A 116 7.83 -8.71 -15.56
C VAL A 116 9.23 -8.18 -15.89
N SER A 117 9.33 -6.91 -16.25
CA SER A 117 10.62 -6.26 -16.54
C SER A 117 11.54 -6.26 -15.31
N PHE A 118 11.00 -5.93 -14.14
CA PHE A 118 11.76 -5.96 -12.89
C PHE A 118 12.25 -7.37 -12.57
N VAL A 119 11.38 -8.38 -12.63
CA VAL A 119 11.76 -9.79 -12.32
C VAL A 119 12.87 -10.25 -13.26
N ARG A 120 12.73 -10.03 -14.56
CA ARG A 120 13.78 -10.39 -15.55
C ARG A 120 15.09 -9.66 -15.30
N ALA A 121 15.04 -8.39 -14.92
CA ALA A 121 16.23 -7.64 -14.58
C ALA A 121 16.93 -8.17 -13.32
N VAL A 122 16.17 -8.67 -12.35
CA VAL A 122 16.72 -9.32 -11.15
C VAL A 122 17.35 -10.67 -11.48
N GLU A 123 16.68 -11.49 -12.30
CA GLU A 123 17.21 -12.80 -12.73
C GLU A 123 18.49 -12.69 -13.56
N ALA A 124 18.67 -11.60 -14.31
CA ALA A 124 19.85 -11.35 -15.12
C ALA A 124 21.05 -10.81 -14.32
N ARG A 125 20.88 -10.54 -13.02
CA ARG A 125 22.01 -10.09 -12.17
C ARG A 125 22.91 -11.28 -11.83
N PRO A 126 24.25 -11.11 -11.96
CA PRO A 126 25.22 -12.14 -11.63
C PRO A 126 25.22 -12.50 -10.14
#